data_2f2b48dff8940477c15a604bcb68572b
#
_entry.id   2f2b48dff8940477c15a604bcb68572b
#
_cell.length_a   1.000
_cell.length_b   1.000
_cell.length_c   1.000
_cell.angle_alpha   90.00
_cell.angle_beta   90.00
_cell.angle_gamma   90.00
#
_symmetry.space_group_name_H-M   'P 1'
#
loop_
_entity.id
_entity.type
_entity.pdbx_description
1 polymer ?
#
loop_
_entity_poly.entity_id
_entity_poly.type
_entity_poly.pdbx_seq_one_letter_code
_entity_poly.pdbx_strand_id
1 'polypeptide(L)'
;LAAKAYDFYNAQRTSDGLKIETPMTVWNVSYAEVPLWVERMGGYAVIKVPYSNAGQGVYTISSEAELARFMEQEQHYDRFIVQSLIGHYKWSSGTNDREKLFQVGTIPNRKGDIFVSDLRAMICFGKDGWVPVAMYARRSRVAITAKNPTDSWAVLGTNLSGKDEDGRWVTDPDRLL
;
A
#
# COMPACT_ATOMS: atom_id res chain seq x y z
N LEU A 1 -2.19 12.30 -8.57
CA LEU A 1 -1.87 12.31 -10.01
C LEU A 1 -2.03 10.92 -10.64
N ALA A 2 -1.38 9.87 -10.11
CA ALA A 2 -1.38 8.52 -10.72
C ALA A 2 -2.79 7.95 -10.94
N ALA A 3 -3.68 7.99 -9.94
CA ALA A 3 -5.04 7.48 -10.07
C ALA A 3 -5.80 8.14 -11.24
N LYS A 4 -5.75 9.48 -11.34
CA LYS A 4 -6.37 10.19 -12.45
C LYS A 4 -5.76 9.84 -13.80
N ALA A 5 -4.44 9.63 -13.85
CA ALA A 5 -3.77 9.25 -15.10
C ALA A 5 -4.22 7.85 -15.57
N TYR A 6 -4.37 6.91 -14.64
CA TYR A 6 -4.87 5.57 -14.96
C TYR A 6 -6.34 5.58 -15.38
N ASP A 7 -7.19 6.36 -14.70
CA ASP A 7 -8.59 6.51 -15.07
C ASP A 7 -8.72 7.10 -16.48
N PHE A 8 -7.95 8.14 -16.79
CA PHE A 8 -7.91 8.76 -18.10
C PHE A 8 -7.40 7.79 -19.18
N TYR A 9 -6.32 7.09 -18.91
CA TYR A 9 -5.79 6.06 -19.81
C TYR A 9 -6.83 4.98 -20.08
N ASN A 10 -7.44 4.44 -19.04
CA ASN A 10 -8.44 3.39 -19.17
C ASN A 10 -9.66 3.86 -19.94
N ALA A 11 -10.11 5.11 -19.74
CA ALA A 11 -11.23 5.67 -20.51
C ALA A 11 -10.92 5.77 -22.01
N GLN A 12 -9.68 6.07 -22.37
CA GLN A 12 -9.27 6.18 -23.78
C GLN A 12 -8.99 4.84 -24.46
N ARG A 13 -8.55 3.83 -23.70
CA ARG A 13 -8.08 2.54 -24.22
C ARG A 13 -9.05 1.38 -24.04
N THR A 14 -10.23 1.62 -23.51
CA THR A 14 -11.24 0.57 -23.32
C THR A 14 -11.61 -0.13 -24.63
N SER A 15 -11.67 0.60 -25.75
CA SER A 15 -11.96 0.04 -27.07
C SER A 15 -10.88 -0.94 -27.56
N ASP A 16 -9.64 -0.77 -27.13
CA ASP A 16 -8.49 -1.59 -27.54
C ASP A 16 -8.34 -2.84 -26.65
N GLY A 17 -9.23 -3.01 -25.68
CA GLY A 17 -9.13 -4.09 -24.69
C GLY A 17 -7.99 -3.92 -23.66
N LEU A 18 -7.28 -2.80 -23.73
CA LEU A 18 -6.20 -2.49 -22.81
C LEU A 18 -6.76 -1.78 -21.56
N LYS A 19 -6.51 -2.37 -20.40
CA LYS A 19 -6.92 -1.81 -19.13
C LYS A 19 -5.82 -1.99 -18.10
N ILE A 20 -5.51 -0.91 -17.39
CA ILE A 20 -4.68 -0.98 -16.18
C ILE A 20 -5.60 -1.16 -14.98
N GLU A 21 -5.51 -2.31 -14.33
CA GLU A 21 -6.26 -2.55 -13.10
C GLU A 21 -5.58 -1.82 -11.94
N THR A 22 -6.36 -1.01 -11.26
CA THR A 22 -5.92 -0.26 -10.08
C THR A 22 -6.88 -0.50 -8.93
N PRO A 23 -6.41 -0.43 -7.68
CA PRO A 23 -7.31 -0.45 -6.54
C PRO A 23 -8.25 0.75 -6.59
N MET A 24 -9.50 0.55 -6.17
CA MET A 24 -10.46 1.64 -6.05
C MET A 24 -9.83 2.81 -5.27
N THR A 25 -9.83 3.98 -5.87
CA THR A 25 -9.20 5.17 -5.30
C THR A 25 -10.14 6.35 -5.40
N VAL A 26 -10.45 6.95 -4.28
CA VAL A 26 -11.24 8.18 -4.18
C VAL A 26 -10.32 9.29 -3.70
N TRP A 27 -10.33 10.38 -4.41
CA TRP A 27 -9.51 11.55 -4.11
C TRP A 27 -10.38 12.74 -3.75
N ASN A 28 -9.80 13.70 -3.04
CA ASN A 28 -10.48 14.89 -2.54
C ASN A 28 -11.58 14.57 -1.50
N VAL A 29 -11.34 13.53 -0.69
CA VAL A 29 -12.23 13.10 0.38
C VAL A 29 -12.06 14.04 1.58
N SER A 30 -13.14 14.62 2.10
CA SER A 30 -13.07 15.38 3.34
C SER A 30 -12.87 14.47 4.54
N TYR A 31 -12.35 15.02 5.63
CA TYR A 31 -12.13 14.26 6.86
C TYR A 31 -13.41 13.54 7.34
N ALA A 32 -14.54 14.22 7.31
CA ALA A 32 -15.83 13.66 7.73
C ALA A 32 -16.33 12.52 6.83
N GLU A 33 -15.91 12.48 5.56
CA GLU A 33 -16.30 11.43 4.61
C GLU A 33 -15.41 10.18 4.67
N VAL A 34 -14.26 10.25 5.35
CA VAL A 34 -13.33 9.12 5.43
C VAL A 34 -13.99 7.84 5.92
N PRO A 35 -14.77 7.82 7.02
CA PRO A 35 -15.41 6.60 7.50
C PRO A 35 -16.34 5.97 6.47
N LEU A 36 -17.12 6.78 5.74
CA LEU A 36 -18.02 6.31 4.69
C LEU A 36 -17.27 5.57 3.58
N TRP A 37 -16.13 6.11 3.14
CA TRP A 37 -15.34 5.49 2.08
C TRP A 37 -14.60 4.24 2.56
N VAL A 38 -14.12 4.23 3.80
CA VAL A 38 -13.54 3.03 4.42
C VAL A 38 -14.58 1.91 4.49
N GLU A 39 -15.79 2.20 4.93
CA GLU A 39 -16.91 1.24 4.95
C GLU A 39 -17.22 0.69 3.56
N ARG A 40 -17.35 1.56 2.56
CA ARG A 40 -17.59 1.17 1.16
C ARG A 40 -16.49 0.29 0.56
N MET A 41 -15.27 0.40 1.09
CA MET A 41 -14.14 -0.46 0.73
C MET A 41 -14.08 -1.75 1.57
N GLY A 42 -15.11 -2.03 2.37
CA GLY A 42 -15.22 -3.25 3.19
C GLY A 42 -14.41 -3.21 4.48
N GLY A 43 -14.12 -2.02 5.01
CA GLY A 43 -13.36 -1.82 6.24
C GLY A 43 -11.82 -1.87 6.06
N TYR A 44 -11.33 -2.01 4.82
CA TYR A 44 -9.91 -2.12 4.51
C TYR A 44 -9.49 -1.03 3.53
N ALA A 45 -8.74 -0.06 4.01
CA ALA A 45 -8.36 1.08 3.20
C ALA A 45 -6.95 1.59 3.53
N VAL A 46 -6.42 2.38 2.62
CA VAL A 46 -5.23 3.21 2.85
C VAL A 46 -5.65 4.67 2.68
N ILE A 47 -5.50 5.44 3.73
CA ILE A 47 -5.73 6.89 3.72
C ILE A 47 -4.39 7.56 3.48
N LYS A 48 -4.36 8.52 2.56
CA LYS A 48 -3.13 9.23 2.17
C LYS A 48 -3.35 10.72 2.20
N VAL A 49 -2.38 11.42 2.77
CA VAL A 49 -2.27 12.87 2.65
C VAL A 49 -1.76 13.20 1.24
N PRO A 50 -2.42 14.07 0.47
CA PRO A 50 -2.09 14.29 -0.95
C PRO A 50 -0.69 14.84 -1.20
N TYR A 51 -0.11 15.55 -0.24
CA TYR A 51 1.13 16.31 -0.38
C TYR A 51 2.28 15.74 0.45
N SER A 52 2.19 14.45 0.81
CA SER A 52 3.25 13.76 1.55
C SER A 52 4.02 12.79 0.64
N ASN A 53 5.21 12.44 1.06
CA ASN A 53 6.07 11.47 0.37
C ASN A 53 6.77 10.54 1.39
N ALA A 54 7.53 9.59 0.89
CA ALA A 54 8.31 8.64 1.69
C ALA A 54 7.50 7.87 2.76
N GLY A 55 6.19 7.65 2.54
CA GLY A 55 5.30 6.96 3.49
C GLY A 55 4.78 7.83 4.63
N GLN A 56 5.19 9.09 4.72
CA GLN A 56 4.59 10.05 5.65
C GLN A 56 3.15 10.33 5.25
N GLY A 57 2.25 10.46 6.22
CA GLY A 57 0.83 10.71 5.94
C GLY A 57 0.14 9.58 5.19
N VAL A 58 0.62 8.34 5.35
CA VAL A 58 -0.03 7.13 4.86
C VAL A 58 -0.47 6.32 6.07
N TYR A 59 -1.77 6.11 6.15
CA TYR A 59 -2.41 5.37 7.25
C TYR A 59 -3.09 4.14 6.66
N THR A 60 -2.77 2.97 7.19
CA THR A 60 -3.48 1.73 6.85
C THR A 60 -4.62 1.52 7.82
N ILE A 61 -5.77 1.18 7.29
CA ILE A 61 -6.97 0.86 8.08
C ILE A 61 -7.34 -0.58 7.75
N SER A 62 -7.25 -1.45 8.75
CA SER A 62 -7.62 -2.86 8.67
C SER A 62 -8.59 -3.27 9.78
N SER A 63 -8.92 -2.33 10.67
CA SER A 63 -9.86 -2.53 11.76
C SER A 63 -10.57 -1.23 12.13
N GLU A 64 -11.72 -1.36 12.79
CA GLU A 64 -12.46 -0.22 13.33
C GLU A 64 -11.64 0.59 14.35
N ALA A 65 -10.80 -0.09 15.14
CA ALA A 65 -9.93 0.57 16.11
C ALA A 65 -8.85 1.44 15.44
N GLU A 66 -8.35 1.05 14.27
CA GLU A 66 -7.41 1.87 13.50
C GLU A 66 -8.11 3.06 12.87
N LEU A 67 -9.32 2.88 12.37
CA LEU A 67 -10.14 3.99 11.87
C LEU A 67 -10.46 4.99 13.00
N ALA A 68 -10.88 4.51 14.17
CA ALA A 68 -11.16 5.37 15.32
C ALA A 68 -9.92 6.17 15.73
N ARG A 69 -8.76 5.53 15.85
CA ARG A 69 -7.49 6.23 16.13
C ARG A 69 -7.13 7.28 15.09
N PHE A 70 -7.38 7.01 13.81
CA PHE A 70 -7.17 8.01 12.76
C PHE A 70 -8.12 9.20 12.94
N MET A 71 -9.38 8.95 13.26
CA MET A 71 -10.41 9.99 13.47
C MET A 71 -10.24 10.77 14.78
N GLU A 72 -9.48 10.28 15.74
CA GLU A 72 -9.14 11.00 16.99
C GLU A 72 -7.92 11.90 16.83
N GLN A 73 -7.10 11.67 15.82
CA GLN A 73 -5.90 12.47 15.59
C GLN A 73 -6.25 13.84 14.99
N GLU A 74 -5.63 14.89 15.52
CA GLU A 74 -5.68 16.19 14.89
C GLU A 74 -5.03 16.14 13.51
N GLN A 75 -5.78 16.49 12.49
CA GLN A 75 -5.32 16.48 11.12
C GLN A 75 -5.01 17.91 10.66
N HIS A 76 -3.83 18.09 10.08
CA HIS A 76 -3.44 19.38 9.48
C HIS A 76 -3.93 19.55 8.03
N TYR A 77 -4.66 18.57 7.50
CA TYR A 77 -5.14 18.55 6.12
C TYR A 77 -6.64 18.33 6.08
N ASP A 78 -7.31 19.07 5.21
CA ASP A 78 -8.77 19.00 5.04
C ASP A 78 -9.21 17.90 4.08
N ARG A 79 -8.28 17.43 3.24
CA ARG A 79 -8.58 16.52 2.13
C ARG A 79 -7.61 15.37 2.08
N PHE A 80 -8.15 14.21 1.77
CA PHE A 80 -7.43 12.94 1.73
C PHE A 80 -7.66 12.21 0.43
N ILE A 81 -6.82 11.23 0.17
CA ILE A 81 -7.03 10.17 -0.82
C ILE A 81 -7.35 8.92 -0.02
N VAL A 82 -8.48 8.28 -0.30
CA VAL A 82 -8.85 6.99 0.28
C VAL A 82 -8.78 5.94 -0.81
N GLN A 83 -8.01 4.90 -0.59
CA GLN A 83 -7.76 3.84 -1.55
C GLN A 83 -8.03 2.49 -0.90
N SER A 84 -8.67 1.57 -1.63
CA SER A 84 -8.85 0.21 -1.13
C SER A 84 -7.48 -0.43 -0.88
N LEU A 85 -7.37 -1.16 0.22
CA LEU A 85 -6.15 -1.87 0.56
C LEU A 85 -5.88 -2.96 -0.48
N ILE A 86 -4.71 -2.92 -1.12
CA ILE A 86 -4.28 -4.02 -1.97
C ILE A 86 -3.96 -5.20 -1.07
N GLY A 87 -4.53 -6.36 -1.38
CA GLY A 87 -4.32 -7.54 -0.56
C GLY A 87 -5.44 -7.85 0.42
N HIS A 88 -6.55 -7.12 0.38
CA HIS A 88 -7.75 -7.57 1.05
C HIS A 88 -8.26 -8.87 0.40
N TYR A 89 -9.22 -9.59 1.02
CA TYR A 89 -9.62 -10.94 0.63
C TYR A 89 -9.95 -11.14 -0.87
N LYS A 90 -10.32 -10.10 -1.59
CA LYS A 90 -10.57 -10.15 -3.05
C LYS A 90 -9.27 -10.11 -3.88
N TRP A 91 -8.18 -9.69 -3.29
CA TRP A 91 -6.87 -9.52 -3.92
C TRP A 91 -5.78 -10.39 -3.30
N SER A 92 -6.17 -11.22 -2.33
CA SER A 92 -5.24 -12.11 -1.65
C SER A 92 -4.99 -13.38 -2.44
N SER A 93 -3.76 -13.85 -2.44
CA SER A 93 -3.46 -15.22 -2.83
C SER A 93 -3.95 -16.18 -1.76
N GLY A 94 -4.71 -17.17 -2.14
CA GLY A 94 -5.08 -18.27 -1.24
C GLY A 94 -3.93 -19.28 -1.12
N THR A 95 -3.68 -19.79 0.07
CA THR A 95 -2.91 -21.03 0.26
C THR A 95 -3.85 -22.23 0.13
N ASN A 96 -3.27 -23.43 -0.08
CA ASN A 96 -4.02 -24.69 -0.10
C ASN A 96 -4.79 -24.94 1.20
N ASP A 97 -4.37 -24.33 2.31
CA ASP A 97 -4.97 -24.44 3.64
C ASP A 97 -6.05 -23.38 3.92
N ARG A 98 -6.51 -22.67 2.88
CA ARG A 98 -7.52 -21.61 2.95
C ARG A 98 -7.09 -20.36 3.74
N GLU A 99 -5.84 -20.24 4.13
CA GLU A 99 -5.33 -19.00 4.66
C GLU A 99 -5.24 -17.95 3.55
N LYS A 100 -5.77 -16.77 3.81
CA LYS A 100 -5.69 -15.64 2.90
C LYS A 100 -4.43 -14.87 3.22
N LEU A 101 -3.49 -14.89 2.30
CA LEU A 101 -2.30 -14.06 2.38
C LEU A 101 -2.59 -12.72 1.74
N PHE A 102 -2.39 -11.67 2.50
CA PHE A 102 -2.42 -10.32 1.97
C PHE A 102 -1.16 -10.10 1.17
N GLN A 103 -1.34 -9.89 -0.11
CA GLN A 103 -0.32 -9.51 -1.06
C GLN A 103 1.00 -10.33 -1.04
N VAL A 104 1.20 -10.90 -2.08
CA VAL A 104 2.32 -11.49 -2.75
C VAL A 104 3.70 -11.36 -2.09
N GLY A 105 3.90 -12.04 -1.05
CA GLY A 105 5.17 -12.54 -0.58
C GLY A 105 4.89 -13.95 -0.12
N THR A 106 4.56 -14.82 -1.05
CA THR A 106 4.06 -16.17 -0.72
C THR A 106 5.17 -17.17 -0.44
N ILE A 107 6.43 -16.75 -0.57
CA ILE A 107 7.57 -17.62 -0.31
C ILE A 107 8.07 -17.33 1.10
N PRO A 108 7.90 -18.25 2.06
CA PRO A 108 8.45 -18.08 3.38
C PRO A 108 9.99 -18.04 3.35
N ASN A 109 10.56 -17.27 4.27
CA ASN A 109 12.00 -17.30 4.49
C ASN A 109 12.43 -18.64 5.14
N ARG A 110 13.74 -18.82 5.40
CA ARG A 110 14.26 -20.05 6.03
C ARG A 110 13.69 -20.34 7.42
N LYS A 111 13.09 -19.36 8.07
CA LYS A 111 12.44 -19.47 9.38
C LYS A 111 10.93 -19.74 9.29
N GLY A 112 10.38 -19.77 8.07
CA GLY A 112 8.94 -19.90 7.84
C GLY A 112 8.16 -18.60 7.88
N ASP A 113 8.82 -17.45 8.03
CA ASP A 113 8.12 -16.17 8.07
C ASP A 113 7.75 -15.70 6.66
N ILE A 114 6.54 -15.18 6.50
CA ILE A 114 6.03 -14.61 5.27
C ILE A 114 5.87 -13.10 5.44
N PHE A 115 6.46 -12.33 4.54
CA PHE A 115 6.41 -10.87 4.54
C PHE A 115 5.62 -10.34 3.35
N VAL A 116 4.92 -9.23 3.54
CA VAL A 116 4.41 -8.45 2.42
C VAL A 116 5.59 -7.86 1.66
N SER A 117 5.57 -7.99 0.34
CA SER A 117 6.65 -7.50 -0.53
C SER A 117 6.09 -6.69 -1.68
N ASP A 118 6.84 -5.74 -2.15
CA ASP A 118 6.60 -5.09 -3.43
C ASP A 118 7.82 -5.22 -4.34
N LEU A 119 7.55 -5.28 -5.64
CA LEU A 119 8.57 -5.29 -6.68
C LEU A 119 8.60 -3.91 -7.35
N ARG A 120 9.80 -3.37 -7.49
CA ARG A 120 10.02 -2.11 -8.21
C ARG A 120 10.86 -2.35 -9.44
N ALA A 121 10.30 -2.00 -10.58
CA ALA A 121 11.02 -1.90 -11.84
C ALA A 121 11.32 -0.42 -12.14
N MET A 122 12.58 -0.12 -12.36
CA MET A 122 13.01 1.18 -12.84
C MET A 122 13.17 1.10 -14.35
N ILE A 123 12.49 2.00 -15.06
CA ILE A 123 12.54 2.09 -16.52
C ILE A 123 13.05 3.47 -16.93
N CYS A 124 13.89 3.51 -17.94
CA CYS A 124 14.39 4.75 -18.51
C CYS A 124 14.06 4.82 -20.00
N PHE A 125 13.86 6.03 -20.48
CA PHE A 125 13.70 6.28 -21.91
C PHE A 125 15.07 6.50 -22.54
N GLY A 126 15.41 5.67 -23.52
CA GLY A 126 16.68 5.74 -24.26
C GLY A 126 16.46 5.83 -25.76
N LYS A 127 17.52 5.61 -26.53
CA LYS A 127 17.46 5.66 -28.02
C LYS A 127 16.45 4.65 -28.59
N ASP A 128 16.35 3.49 -27.96
CA ASP A 128 15.50 2.38 -28.40
C ASP A 128 14.13 2.37 -27.70
N GLY A 129 13.73 3.49 -27.07
CA GLY A 129 12.48 3.63 -26.34
C GLY A 129 12.63 3.34 -24.84
N TRP A 130 11.57 2.82 -24.20
CA TRP A 130 11.55 2.50 -22.78
C TRP A 130 12.24 1.18 -22.50
N VAL A 131 13.28 1.21 -21.68
CA VAL A 131 14.05 0.02 -21.28
C VAL A 131 14.11 -0.13 -19.76
N PRO A 132 13.95 -1.35 -19.22
CA PRO A 132 14.18 -1.60 -17.80
C PRO A 132 15.67 -1.51 -17.49
N VAL A 133 16.03 -0.76 -16.45
CA VAL A 133 17.44 -0.54 -16.06
C VAL A 133 17.78 -1.15 -14.72
N ALA A 134 16.79 -1.32 -13.84
CA ALA A 134 16.98 -1.96 -12.55
C ALA A 134 15.68 -2.54 -12.03
N MET A 135 15.79 -3.57 -11.22
CA MET A 135 14.67 -4.15 -10.50
C MET A 135 15.12 -4.54 -9.10
N TYR A 136 14.29 -4.24 -8.11
CA TYR A 136 14.51 -4.68 -6.73
C TYR A 136 13.19 -4.92 -6.02
N ALA A 137 13.22 -5.75 -5.01
CA ALA A 137 12.09 -5.99 -4.13
C ALA A 137 12.32 -5.37 -2.75
N ARG A 138 11.23 -5.02 -2.07
CA ARG A 138 11.25 -4.57 -0.69
C ARG A 138 10.23 -5.38 0.09
N ARG A 139 10.50 -5.60 1.37
CA ARG A 139 9.57 -6.31 2.24
C ARG A 139 9.09 -5.44 3.41
N SER A 140 7.98 -5.82 4.01
CA SER A 140 7.49 -5.22 5.25
C SER A 140 8.47 -5.45 6.41
N ARG A 141 8.31 -4.66 7.48
CA ARG A 141 9.13 -4.77 8.67
C ARG A 141 8.80 -6.02 9.48
N VAL A 142 7.51 -6.34 9.58
CA VAL A 142 6.98 -7.45 10.36
C VAL A 142 6.36 -8.47 9.43
N ALA A 143 6.53 -9.74 9.71
CA ALA A 143 5.93 -10.82 8.94
C ALA A 143 4.41 -10.87 9.15
N ILE A 144 3.66 -11.26 8.11
CA ILE A 144 2.22 -11.55 8.21
C ILE A 144 1.95 -12.66 9.22
N THR A 145 2.87 -13.62 9.30
CA THR A 145 2.81 -14.77 10.22
C THR A 145 3.18 -14.44 11.66
N ALA A 146 3.58 -13.19 11.94
CA ALA A 146 3.94 -12.78 13.29
C ALA A 146 2.73 -12.85 14.23
N LYS A 147 2.95 -13.39 15.42
CA LYS A 147 1.94 -13.37 16.47
C LYS A 147 1.80 -11.95 17.01
N ASN A 148 0.57 -11.42 17.02
CA ASN A 148 0.22 -10.10 17.54
C ASN A 148 1.00 -8.94 16.89
N PRO A 149 0.79 -8.67 15.60
CA PRO A 149 1.36 -7.47 14.99
C PRO A 149 0.77 -6.23 15.68
N THR A 150 1.65 -5.35 16.13
CA THR A 150 1.26 -4.15 16.89
C THR A 150 0.64 -3.07 16.04
N ASP A 151 0.84 -3.13 14.73
CA ASP A 151 0.43 -2.10 13.78
C ASP A 151 0.32 -2.69 12.37
N SER A 152 -0.79 -2.44 11.72
CA SER A 152 -1.01 -2.88 10.33
C SER A 152 0.01 -2.28 9.37
N TRP A 153 0.48 -1.06 9.60
CA TRP A 153 1.53 -0.45 8.80
C TRP A 153 2.85 -1.22 8.83
N ALA A 154 3.23 -1.73 9.98
CA ALA A 154 4.45 -2.53 10.11
C ALA A 154 4.40 -3.84 9.32
N VAL A 155 3.21 -4.41 9.18
CA VAL A 155 2.95 -5.66 8.44
C VAL A 155 2.76 -5.41 6.95
N LEU A 156 2.09 -4.32 6.57
CA LEU A 156 1.66 -4.06 5.19
C LEU A 156 2.55 -3.05 4.46
N GLY A 157 3.24 -2.19 5.20
CA GLY A 157 4.11 -1.17 4.61
C GLY A 157 5.48 -1.72 4.20
N THR A 158 5.85 -1.51 2.95
CA THR A 158 7.17 -1.92 2.39
C THR A 158 8.18 -0.78 2.35
N ASN A 159 7.87 0.37 2.93
CA ASN A 159 8.76 1.52 2.91
C ASN A 159 10.05 1.27 3.71
N LEU A 160 11.20 1.47 3.08
CA LEU A 160 12.51 1.23 3.71
C LEU A 160 12.86 2.29 4.76
N SER A 161 12.39 3.51 4.58
CA SER A 161 12.67 4.61 5.50
C SER A 161 11.73 4.54 6.71
N GLY A 162 12.26 4.83 7.87
CA GLY A 162 11.53 4.92 9.12
C GLY A 162 12.22 5.89 10.07
N LYS A 163 11.63 6.14 11.21
CA LYS A 163 12.28 6.87 12.29
C LYS A 163 12.85 5.86 13.29
N ASP A 164 14.05 6.12 13.79
CA ASP A 164 14.63 5.42 14.92
C ASP A 164 14.03 5.91 16.25
N GLU A 165 14.54 5.39 17.36
CA GLU A 165 14.11 5.74 18.71
C GLU A 165 14.32 7.23 19.04
N ASP A 166 15.32 7.87 18.41
CA ASP A 166 15.61 9.30 18.55
C ASP A 166 14.80 10.17 17.58
N GLY A 167 13.91 9.58 16.76
CA GLY A 167 13.09 10.26 15.79
C GLY A 167 13.81 10.68 14.51
N ARG A 168 15.05 10.20 14.29
CA ARG A 168 15.83 10.46 13.08
C ARG A 168 15.42 9.53 11.96
N TRP A 169 15.45 10.04 10.73
CA TRP A 169 15.18 9.22 9.55
C TRP A 169 16.33 8.25 9.27
N VAL A 170 16.00 6.99 9.22
CA VAL A 170 16.94 5.90 8.89
C VAL A 170 16.37 5.06 7.76
N THR A 171 17.28 4.45 7.02
CA THR A 171 16.92 3.45 6.00
C THR A 171 17.35 2.07 6.49
N ASP A 172 16.44 1.12 6.41
CA ASP A 172 16.66 -0.26 6.81
C ASP A 172 17.02 -1.10 5.56
N PRO A 173 18.32 -1.37 5.31
CA PRO A 173 18.75 -2.13 4.14
C PRO A 173 18.37 -3.60 4.20
N ASP A 174 18.14 -4.17 5.38
CA ASP A 174 17.77 -5.59 5.55
C ASP A 174 16.39 -5.93 4.98
N ARG A 175 15.62 -4.91 4.61
CA ARG A 175 14.31 -5.05 3.97
C ARG A 175 14.37 -4.97 2.45
N LEU A 176 15.54 -4.76 1.90
CA LEU A 176 15.82 -4.86 0.48
C LEU A 176 16.06 -6.33 0.13
N LEU A 177 15.39 -6.83 -0.88
CA LEU A 177 15.47 -8.21 -1.36
C LEU A 177 16.02 -8.25 -2.78
#